data_1a60ea236a81aa838d56cdaeb6a976ad
#
_entry.id   1a60ea236a81aa838d56cdaeb6a976ad
#
_cell.length_a   1.000
_cell.length_b   1.000
_cell.length_c   1.000
_cell.angle_alpha   90.00
_cell.angle_beta   90.00
_cell.angle_gamma   90.00
#
_symmetry.space_group_name_H-M   'P 1'
#
loop_
_entity.id
_entity.type
_entity.pdbx_description
1 polymer ?
#
loop_
_entity_poly.entity_id
_entity_poly.type
_entity_poly.pdbx_seq_one_letter_code
_entity_poly.pdbx_strand_id
1 'polypeptide(L)'
;MRNRKPWLVLLLVAVAGLLLFVWRLGMTGLVDETPPLFAASAKAMAETGDWLTPRVNGLPRYDKPPLVYWLMGLGYALPAQDLWNPFGTWASRLPSALSSIGLMLLMALTLLRRPQGQPDGAQQAVTAMAAALAFALSPLVLLWSRISVSDALFSGLLSAALLLFWWRYARLCRWWIPWLVLGLAVLAKGPVAVVLAGLTALLFAVLQRDLPGLWALWRPWRGLALTAAVALPWYVLELLVEGQPYWDSFFGYHNLQRFTGVVNNHLQPWWFFFPVLVVASLPFTPLLLAGLVGALRPQPAPPEQSLQRFAACWLLAVFVFFTAAATKLPSYWIPATPAAGLLIALAAQNLRPGWRSAVLRGSTLALVGVLTAGLAAGNLWVPLINEPEMPTLSAALLASGALRRASLCFGVGGVAALLLWWGPSSARRGWLLVQQLGMGAFVVTALVPMVELGDRLRQLPIRRMASLALEQQRPQEPLAMVGILKPSLHYYTQQVVVYEGVQPNGPLNLNDRLAKEQRRGQQPSPASPGTSVLVVIDGNTATLPHWRGVPHQRLGTIGLYELWRVPRPALSQWSKDLAERAGLAPDWQEPRPERY
;
A
#
# COMPACT_ATOMS: atom_id res chain seq x y z
N MET A 1 -19.89 -36.97 -11.64
CA MET A 1 -18.68 -36.31 -12.21
C MET A 1 -17.99 -35.46 -11.13
N ARG A 2 -17.36 -36.13 -10.17
CA ARG A 2 -16.85 -35.55 -8.89
C ARG A 2 -15.31 -35.58 -8.84
N ASN A 3 -14.60 -35.11 -9.89
CA ASN A 3 -13.13 -35.20 -9.90
C ASN A 3 -12.46 -34.07 -10.68
N ARG A 4 -12.78 -32.79 -10.41
CA ARG A 4 -11.80 -31.74 -10.70
C ARG A 4 -11.08 -31.43 -9.39
N LYS A 5 -9.80 -31.78 -9.36
CA LYS A 5 -8.91 -31.71 -8.19
C LYS A 5 -8.88 -30.25 -7.65
N PRO A 6 -9.46 -29.93 -6.48
CA PRO A 6 -9.51 -28.55 -5.95
C PRO A 6 -8.12 -27.93 -5.81
N TRP A 7 -7.11 -28.78 -5.58
CA TRP A 7 -5.72 -28.37 -5.47
C TRP A 7 -5.19 -27.73 -6.76
N LEU A 8 -5.68 -28.13 -7.95
CA LEU A 8 -5.25 -27.53 -9.22
C LEU A 8 -5.71 -26.07 -9.33
N VAL A 9 -6.94 -25.77 -8.88
CA VAL A 9 -7.44 -24.37 -8.83
C VAL A 9 -6.60 -23.54 -7.88
N LEU A 10 -6.28 -24.07 -6.69
CA LEU A 10 -5.43 -23.37 -5.73
C LEU A 10 -4.00 -23.18 -6.26
N LEU A 11 -3.44 -24.17 -6.95
CA LEU A 11 -2.14 -24.04 -7.61
C LEU A 11 -2.16 -22.94 -8.68
N LEU A 12 -3.18 -22.90 -9.54
CA LEU A 12 -3.30 -21.84 -10.56
C LEU A 12 -3.45 -20.45 -9.93
N VAL A 13 -4.22 -20.34 -8.84
CA VAL A 13 -4.35 -19.09 -8.09
C VAL A 13 -3.02 -18.69 -7.44
N ALA A 14 -2.28 -19.65 -6.86
CA ALA A 14 -0.95 -19.39 -6.29
C ALA A 14 0.04 -18.91 -7.36
N VAL A 15 0.10 -19.58 -8.50
CA VAL A 15 0.97 -19.19 -9.64
C VAL A 15 0.60 -17.79 -10.14
N ALA A 16 -0.70 -17.51 -10.31
CA ALA A 16 -1.15 -16.18 -10.69
C ALA A 16 -0.74 -15.11 -9.65
N GLY A 17 -0.90 -15.41 -8.36
CA GLY A 17 -0.46 -14.50 -7.29
C GLY A 17 1.05 -14.27 -7.27
N LEU A 18 1.87 -15.32 -7.49
CA LEU A 18 3.32 -15.20 -7.62
C LEU A 18 3.72 -14.33 -8.82
N LEU A 19 3.06 -14.51 -9.97
CA LEU A 19 3.31 -13.70 -11.17
C LEU A 19 2.89 -12.23 -10.97
N LEU A 20 1.76 -11.98 -10.29
CA LEU A 20 1.25 -10.62 -10.11
C LEU A 20 2.01 -9.85 -9.02
N PHE A 21 2.41 -10.50 -7.92
CA PHE A 21 2.92 -9.81 -6.74
C PHE A 21 4.40 -10.05 -6.46
N VAL A 22 4.96 -11.20 -6.84
CA VAL A 22 6.35 -11.56 -6.52
C VAL A 22 7.27 -11.41 -7.73
N TRP A 23 6.78 -11.64 -8.95
CA TRP A 23 7.57 -11.47 -10.16
C TRP A 23 8.23 -10.08 -10.22
N ARG A 24 9.56 -10.05 -10.27
CA ARG A 24 10.40 -8.83 -10.31
C ARG A 24 10.16 -7.86 -9.14
N LEU A 25 9.73 -8.36 -7.97
CA LEU A 25 9.40 -7.53 -6.81
C LEU A 25 10.59 -6.74 -6.28
N GLY A 26 11.80 -7.33 -6.29
CA GLY A 26 13.03 -6.73 -5.80
C GLY A 26 13.86 -5.96 -6.85
N MET A 27 13.36 -5.77 -8.07
CA MET A 27 14.13 -5.16 -9.18
C MET A 27 14.15 -3.62 -9.16
N THR A 28 13.38 -3.00 -8.29
CA THR A 28 13.28 -1.54 -8.16
C THR A 28 13.60 -1.11 -6.74
N GLY A 29 14.08 0.13 -6.56
CA GLY A 29 14.32 0.73 -5.25
C GLY A 29 13.03 1.06 -4.49
N LEU A 30 13.19 1.61 -3.30
CA LEU A 30 12.07 2.07 -2.48
C LEU A 30 11.45 3.32 -3.09
N VAL A 31 10.13 3.33 -3.21
CA VAL A 31 9.37 4.48 -3.70
C VAL A 31 9.19 5.47 -2.56
N ASP A 32 9.73 6.70 -2.70
CA ASP A 32 9.45 7.74 -1.71
C ASP A 32 7.96 8.16 -1.73
N GLU A 33 7.38 8.59 -0.61
CA GLU A 33 8.05 8.98 0.65
C GLU A 33 7.96 7.92 1.76
N THR A 34 6.81 7.26 1.91
CA THR A 34 6.47 6.41 3.06
C THR A 34 7.20 5.05 3.10
N PRO A 35 7.34 4.31 1.99
CA PRO A 35 8.01 3.01 1.96
C PRO A 35 9.42 2.97 2.56
N PRO A 36 10.32 3.95 2.31
CA PRO A 36 11.64 3.96 2.94
C PRO A 36 11.60 4.03 4.46
N LEU A 37 10.62 4.70 5.02
CA LEU A 37 10.47 4.83 6.48
C LEU A 37 10.13 3.48 7.13
N PHE A 38 9.27 2.68 6.49
CA PHE A 38 8.99 1.32 6.95
C PHE A 38 10.21 0.40 6.82
N ALA A 39 10.87 0.45 5.67
CA ALA A 39 12.05 -0.36 5.41
C ALA A 39 13.20 -0.02 6.35
N ALA A 40 13.49 1.28 6.58
CA ALA A 40 14.51 1.74 7.50
C ALA A 40 14.24 1.30 8.94
N SER A 41 12.98 1.47 9.42
CA SER A 41 12.62 1.03 10.77
C SER A 41 12.77 -0.47 10.96
N ALA A 42 12.34 -1.27 9.98
CA ALA A 42 12.47 -2.72 10.04
C ALA A 42 13.94 -3.18 9.96
N LYS A 43 14.75 -2.51 9.14
CA LYS A 43 16.19 -2.78 9.05
C LYS A 43 16.91 -2.43 10.35
N ALA A 44 16.60 -1.28 10.94
CA ALA A 44 17.12 -0.86 12.23
C ALA A 44 16.81 -1.88 13.35
N MET A 45 15.58 -2.43 13.39
CA MET A 45 15.24 -3.50 14.34
C MET A 45 16.14 -4.73 14.18
N ALA A 46 16.40 -5.16 12.93
CA ALA A 46 17.26 -6.31 12.66
C ALA A 46 18.74 -6.06 13.03
N GLU A 47 19.22 -4.84 12.82
CA GLU A 47 20.62 -4.46 13.08
C GLU A 47 20.90 -4.16 14.55
N THR A 48 19.96 -3.52 15.24
CA THR A 48 20.15 -3.15 16.66
C THR A 48 19.69 -4.22 17.64
N GLY A 49 18.82 -5.14 17.21
CA GLY A 49 18.17 -6.11 18.09
C GLY A 49 17.00 -5.52 18.92
N ASP A 50 16.65 -4.25 18.74
CA ASP A 50 15.48 -3.64 19.37
C ASP A 50 14.22 -3.97 18.54
N TRP A 51 13.53 -5.04 18.91
CA TRP A 51 12.29 -5.49 18.27
C TRP A 51 11.02 -4.89 18.89
N LEU A 52 11.17 -4.01 19.88
CA LEU A 52 10.04 -3.37 20.53
C LEU A 52 9.64 -2.07 19.84
N THR A 53 10.55 -1.08 19.82
CA THR A 53 10.26 0.27 19.28
C THR A 53 10.85 0.43 17.88
N PRO A 54 10.01 0.62 16.83
CA PRO A 54 10.50 0.96 15.50
C PRO A 54 11.22 2.32 15.52
N ARG A 55 12.40 2.41 14.91
CA ARG A 55 13.18 3.66 14.84
C ARG A 55 13.56 3.99 13.40
N VAL A 56 13.53 5.27 13.06
CA VAL A 56 13.96 5.77 11.75
C VAL A 56 14.61 7.14 11.90
N ASN A 57 15.70 7.37 11.19
CA ASN A 57 16.45 8.61 11.24
C ASN A 57 16.83 9.03 12.68
N GLY A 58 17.13 8.05 13.54
CA GLY A 58 17.49 8.23 14.96
C GLY A 58 16.31 8.54 15.90
N LEU A 59 15.06 8.50 15.42
CA LEU A 59 13.87 8.78 16.20
C LEU A 59 12.95 7.55 16.29
N PRO A 60 12.21 7.39 17.40
CA PRO A 60 11.13 6.41 17.48
C PRO A 60 10.07 6.70 16.42
N ARG A 61 9.41 5.65 15.93
CA ARG A 61 8.35 5.76 14.92
C ARG A 61 7.06 5.11 15.43
N TYR A 62 6.13 5.92 15.88
CA TYR A 62 4.89 5.48 16.54
C TYR A 62 3.67 5.38 15.62
N ASP A 63 3.83 5.52 14.30
CA ASP A 63 2.70 5.63 13.38
C ASP A 63 1.97 4.30 13.13
N LYS A 64 2.63 3.17 13.34
CA LYS A 64 2.06 1.83 13.15
C LYS A 64 2.55 0.83 14.20
N PRO A 65 1.69 -0.17 14.53
CA PRO A 65 2.06 -1.29 15.39
C PRO A 65 3.11 -2.21 14.73
N PRO A 66 3.72 -3.15 15.47
CA PRO A 66 5.00 -3.76 15.12
C PRO A 66 4.96 -4.83 14.03
N LEU A 67 3.81 -5.45 13.75
CA LEU A 67 3.75 -6.68 12.94
C LEU A 67 4.38 -6.50 11.56
N VAL A 68 4.16 -5.36 10.93
CA VAL A 68 4.75 -5.06 9.61
C VAL A 68 6.27 -4.97 9.70
N TYR A 69 6.79 -4.29 10.73
CA TYR A 69 8.23 -4.13 10.95
C TYR A 69 8.88 -5.46 11.32
N TRP A 70 8.23 -6.27 12.18
CA TRP A 70 8.72 -7.61 12.50
C TRP A 70 8.87 -8.50 11.29
N LEU A 71 7.84 -8.56 10.43
CA LEU A 71 7.89 -9.39 9.23
C LEU A 71 8.94 -8.92 8.21
N MET A 72 9.09 -7.61 8.05
CA MET A 72 10.15 -7.03 7.22
C MET A 72 11.53 -7.25 7.85
N GLY A 73 11.66 -7.01 9.15
CA GLY A 73 12.88 -7.17 9.93
C GLY A 73 13.42 -8.60 9.93
N LEU A 74 12.53 -9.59 10.03
CA LEU A 74 12.91 -11.00 9.84
C LEU A 74 13.55 -11.24 8.48
N GLY A 75 13.04 -10.58 7.41
CA GLY A 75 13.67 -10.62 6.10
C GLY A 75 15.06 -9.96 6.11
N TYR A 76 15.21 -8.81 6.73
CA TYR A 76 16.52 -8.13 6.85
C TYR A 76 17.53 -8.87 7.73
N ALA A 77 17.06 -9.67 8.70
CA ALA A 77 17.93 -10.51 9.55
C ALA A 77 18.48 -11.75 8.83
N LEU A 78 17.95 -12.10 7.64
CA LEU A 78 18.47 -13.24 6.87
C LEU A 78 19.87 -12.92 6.31
N PRO A 79 20.78 -13.93 6.22
CA PRO A 79 22.13 -13.73 5.71
C PRO A 79 22.14 -13.45 4.19
N ALA A 80 23.29 -13.05 3.66
CA ALA A 80 23.57 -12.88 2.25
C ALA A 80 22.63 -11.88 1.53
N GLN A 81 22.31 -10.78 2.20
CA GLN A 81 21.44 -9.72 1.69
C GLN A 81 21.86 -9.23 0.29
N ASP A 82 23.14 -9.08 0.04
CA ASP A 82 23.69 -8.58 -1.24
C ASP A 82 23.35 -9.49 -2.42
N LEU A 83 23.14 -10.79 -2.17
CA LEU A 83 22.81 -11.75 -3.22
C LEU A 83 21.32 -11.76 -3.59
N TRP A 84 20.43 -11.75 -2.60
CA TRP A 84 19.00 -11.92 -2.84
C TRP A 84 18.17 -10.65 -2.63
N ASN A 85 18.71 -9.66 -1.92
CA ASN A 85 18.02 -8.42 -1.57
C ASN A 85 18.87 -7.16 -1.85
N PRO A 86 19.51 -7.03 -3.03
CA PRO A 86 20.55 -6.01 -3.28
C PRO A 86 20.05 -4.56 -3.15
N PHE A 87 18.75 -4.32 -3.32
CA PHE A 87 18.13 -2.99 -3.12
C PHE A 87 17.39 -2.87 -1.79
N GLY A 88 17.43 -3.89 -0.94
CA GLY A 88 16.67 -3.92 0.32
C GLY A 88 15.16 -4.07 0.14
N THR A 89 14.65 -4.23 -1.08
CA THR A 89 13.22 -4.15 -1.39
C THR A 89 12.49 -5.48 -1.37
N TRP A 90 13.20 -6.61 -1.49
CA TRP A 90 12.62 -7.93 -1.30
C TRP A 90 12.12 -8.10 0.14
N ALA A 91 12.99 -7.92 1.12
CA ALA A 91 12.67 -8.09 2.54
C ALA A 91 11.47 -7.22 2.95
N SER A 92 11.45 -5.96 2.51
CA SER A 92 10.40 -5.01 2.90
C SER A 92 9.06 -5.20 2.16
N ARG A 93 9.04 -5.79 0.95
CA ARG A 93 7.82 -5.96 0.15
C ARG A 93 7.16 -7.32 0.30
N LEU A 94 7.91 -8.36 0.65
CA LEU A 94 7.39 -9.73 0.78
C LEU A 94 6.17 -9.85 1.70
N PRO A 95 6.08 -9.21 2.87
CA PRO A 95 4.91 -9.32 3.74
C PRO A 95 3.61 -8.87 3.05
N SER A 96 3.65 -7.76 2.29
CA SER A 96 2.51 -7.27 1.51
C SER A 96 2.10 -8.24 0.40
N ALA A 97 3.08 -8.74 -0.37
CA ALA A 97 2.84 -9.67 -1.46
C ALA A 97 2.26 -11.02 -0.97
N LEU A 98 2.88 -11.61 0.05
CA LEU A 98 2.46 -12.91 0.61
C LEU A 98 1.08 -12.83 1.28
N SER A 99 0.78 -11.73 1.95
CA SER A 99 -0.54 -11.48 2.53
C SER A 99 -1.63 -11.48 1.46
N SER A 100 -1.38 -10.83 0.32
CA SER A 100 -2.32 -10.78 -0.81
C SER A 100 -2.48 -12.15 -1.48
N ILE A 101 -1.40 -12.92 -1.66
CA ILE A 101 -1.46 -14.30 -2.18
C ILE A 101 -2.24 -15.21 -1.23
N GLY A 102 -1.97 -15.13 0.06
CA GLY A 102 -2.70 -15.90 1.09
C GLY A 102 -4.21 -15.62 1.06
N LEU A 103 -4.57 -14.35 0.88
CA LEU A 103 -5.97 -13.96 0.76
C LEU A 103 -6.62 -14.47 -0.54
N MET A 104 -5.93 -14.41 -1.69
CA MET A 104 -6.40 -15.01 -2.95
C MET A 104 -6.73 -16.49 -2.76
N LEU A 105 -5.83 -17.22 -2.10
CA LEU A 105 -6.00 -18.65 -1.82
C LEU A 105 -7.18 -18.90 -0.88
N LEU A 106 -7.34 -18.08 0.16
CA LEU A 106 -8.45 -18.20 1.10
C LEU A 106 -9.81 -17.91 0.42
N MET A 107 -9.89 -16.90 -0.44
CA MET A 107 -11.09 -16.59 -1.23
C MET A 107 -11.46 -17.76 -2.15
N ALA A 108 -10.49 -18.28 -2.92
CA ALA A 108 -10.71 -19.42 -3.79
C ALA A 108 -11.13 -20.67 -2.99
N LEU A 109 -10.44 -20.98 -1.90
CA LEU A 109 -10.75 -22.10 -1.02
C LEU A 109 -12.15 -21.98 -0.41
N THR A 110 -12.57 -20.76 -0.07
CA THR A 110 -13.94 -20.50 0.46
C THR A 110 -14.99 -20.93 -0.55
N LEU A 111 -14.88 -20.50 -1.80
CA LEU A 111 -15.83 -20.84 -2.86
C LEU A 111 -15.76 -22.31 -3.28
N LEU A 112 -14.58 -22.93 -3.18
CA LEU A 112 -14.41 -24.38 -3.44
C LEU A 112 -15.02 -25.24 -2.31
N ARG A 113 -14.97 -24.81 -1.06
CA ARG A 113 -15.55 -25.55 0.10
C ARG A 113 -17.04 -25.32 0.27
N ARG A 114 -17.51 -24.12 -0.05
CA ARG A 114 -18.91 -23.70 0.08
C ARG A 114 -19.35 -22.96 -1.18
N PRO A 115 -19.68 -23.67 -2.25
CA PRO A 115 -20.19 -23.05 -3.48
C PRO A 115 -21.49 -22.32 -3.18
N GLN A 116 -21.66 -21.16 -3.77
CA GLN A 116 -22.87 -20.37 -3.65
C GLN A 116 -23.83 -20.71 -4.79
N GLY A 117 -25.09 -20.92 -4.49
CA GLY A 117 -26.05 -21.50 -5.43
C GLY A 117 -25.78 -22.99 -5.67
N GLN A 118 -26.03 -23.46 -6.88
CA GLN A 118 -25.81 -24.85 -7.31
C GLN A 118 -24.95 -24.92 -8.58
N PRO A 119 -23.70 -24.43 -8.55
CA PRO A 119 -22.82 -24.54 -9.72
C PRO A 119 -22.35 -25.98 -9.92
N ASP A 120 -22.15 -26.37 -11.17
CA ASP A 120 -21.37 -27.57 -11.45
C ASP A 120 -19.87 -27.35 -11.11
N GLY A 121 -19.09 -28.43 -11.05
CA GLY A 121 -17.69 -28.35 -10.64
C GLY A 121 -16.82 -27.46 -11.56
N ALA A 122 -17.18 -27.27 -12.81
CA ALA A 122 -16.48 -26.37 -13.74
C ALA A 122 -16.80 -24.91 -13.42
N GLN A 123 -18.06 -24.60 -13.22
CA GLN A 123 -18.51 -23.26 -12.84
C GLN A 123 -17.96 -22.85 -11.47
N GLN A 124 -17.92 -23.77 -10.52
CA GLN A 124 -17.33 -23.54 -9.20
C GLN A 124 -15.84 -23.16 -9.30
N ALA A 125 -15.07 -23.91 -10.10
CA ALA A 125 -13.65 -23.62 -10.32
C ALA A 125 -13.44 -22.24 -10.98
N VAL A 126 -14.23 -21.92 -12.01
CA VAL A 126 -14.21 -20.63 -12.69
C VAL A 126 -14.54 -19.49 -11.72
N THR A 127 -15.58 -19.64 -10.90
CA THR A 127 -15.98 -18.61 -9.93
C THR A 127 -14.92 -18.40 -8.86
N ALA A 128 -14.29 -19.48 -8.37
CA ALA A 128 -13.22 -19.39 -7.38
C ALA A 128 -11.99 -18.65 -7.92
N MET A 129 -11.55 -18.98 -9.13
CA MET A 129 -10.46 -18.26 -9.79
C MET A 129 -10.83 -16.81 -10.09
N ALA A 130 -12.04 -16.57 -10.62
CA ALA A 130 -12.50 -15.24 -10.97
C ALA A 130 -12.58 -14.30 -9.75
N ALA A 131 -12.98 -14.80 -8.57
CA ALA A 131 -13.02 -14.00 -7.34
C ALA A 131 -11.61 -13.61 -6.89
N ALA A 132 -10.67 -14.56 -6.87
CA ALA A 132 -9.29 -14.31 -6.51
C ALA A 132 -8.61 -13.32 -7.47
N LEU A 133 -8.84 -13.48 -8.79
CA LEU A 133 -8.29 -12.58 -9.80
C LEU A 133 -8.95 -11.20 -9.81
N ALA A 134 -10.26 -11.10 -9.57
CA ALA A 134 -10.93 -9.80 -9.47
C ALA A 134 -10.40 -8.96 -8.30
N PHE A 135 -10.06 -9.60 -7.18
CA PHE A 135 -9.33 -8.97 -6.09
C PHE A 135 -7.92 -8.57 -6.51
N ALA A 136 -7.13 -9.53 -7.01
CA ALA A 136 -5.72 -9.33 -7.30
C ALA A 136 -5.45 -8.28 -8.40
N LEU A 137 -6.33 -8.17 -9.38
CA LEU A 137 -6.22 -7.24 -10.52
C LEU A 137 -6.81 -5.86 -10.23
N SER A 138 -7.34 -5.62 -9.03
CA SER A 138 -7.68 -4.26 -8.60
C SER A 138 -6.43 -3.37 -8.64
N PRO A 139 -6.47 -2.18 -9.28
CA PRO A 139 -5.32 -1.28 -9.33
C PRO A 139 -4.73 -0.95 -7.96
N LEU A 140 -5.59 -0.78 -6.95
CA LEU A 140 -5.14 -0.54 -5.56
C LEU A 140 -4.40 -1.74 -5.00
N VAL A 141 -4.89 -2.96 -5.21
CA VAL A 141 -4.23 -4.17 -4.73
C VAL A 141 -2.89 -4.38 -5.43
N LEU A 142 -2.84 -4.20 -6.77
CA LEU A 142 -1.59 -4.31 -7.54
C LEU A 142 -0.51 -3.36 -7.03
N LEU A 143 -0.87 -2.12 -6.71
CA LEU A 143 0.06 -1.12 -6.21
C LEU A 143 0.51 -1.45 -4.77
N TRP A 144 -0.44 -1.56 -3.83
CA TRP A 144 -0.11 -1.69 -2.41
C TRP A 144 0.47 -3.05 -2.02
N SER A 145 0.22 -4.11 -2.78
CA SER A 145 0.84 -5.42 -2.55
C SER A 145 2.30 -5.49 -3.00
N ARG A 146 2.79 -4.48 -3.73
CA ARG A 146 4.17 -4.42 -4.25
C ARG A 146 5.02 -3.32 -3.64
N ILE A 147 4.53 -2.62 -2.63
CA ILE A 147 5.26 -1.58 -1.90
C ILE A 147 5.41 -1.92 -0.41
N SER A 148 6.38 -1.27 0.22
CA SER A 148 6.80 -1.53 1.61
C SER A 148 5.99 -0.70 2.60
N VAL A 149 4.70 -1.03 2.78
CA VAL A 149 3.80 -0.37 3.74
C VAL A 149 2.89 -1.39 4.43
N SER A 150 2.21 -0.99 5.49
CA SER A 150 1.35 -1.88 6.28
C SER A 150 -0.01 -2.18 5.65
N ASP A 151 -0.45 -1.42 4.65
CA ASP A 151 -1.85 -1.42 4.16
C ASP A 151 -2.29 -2.75 3.57
N ALA A 152 -1.45 -3.38 2.72
CA ALA A 152 -1.77 -4.67 2.12
C ALA A 152 -1.75 -5.81 3.15
N LEU A 153 -0.79 -5.80 4.09
CA LEU A 153 -0.73 -6.76 5.19
C LEU A 153 -1.97 -6.65 6.09
N PHE A 154 -2.31 -5.43 6.50
CA PHE A 154 -3.51 -5.15 7.28
C PHE A 154 -4.78 -5.61 6.57
N SER A 155 -4.93 -5.22 5.31
CA SER A 155 -6.09 -5.59 4.50
C SER A 155 -6.21 -7.11 4.36
N GLY A 156 -5.10 -7.81 4.12
CA GLY A 156 -5.07 -9.26 4.02
C GLY A 156 -5.48 -9.96 5.32
N LEU A 157 -4.94 -9.52 6.46
CA LEU A 157 -5.28 -10.09 7.77
C LEU A 157 -6.72 -9.79 8.19
N LEU A 158 -7.19 -8.54 8.04
CA LEU A 158 -8.58 -8.19 8.34
C LEU A 158 -9.54 -8.98 7.45
N SER A 159 -9.26 -9.06 6.16
CA SER A 159 -10.09 -9.79 5.21
C SER A 159 -10.10 -11.29 5.47
N ALA A 160 -8.95 -11.85 5.84
CA ALA A 160 -8.86 -13.24 6.26
C ALA A 160 -9.68 -13.48 7.53
N ALA A 161 -9.60 -12.59 8.53
CA ALA A 161 -10.43 -12.69 9.74
C ALA A 161 -11.92 -12.64 9.41
N LEU A 162 -12.35 -11.71 8.53
CA LEU A 162 -13.74 -11.59 8.09
C LEU A 162 -14.23 -12.87 7.37
N LEU A 163 -13.45 -13.40 6.42
CA LEU A 163 -13.78 -14.67 5.76
C LEU A 163 -13.86 -15.83 6.76
N LEU A 164 -12.96 -15.88 7.75
CA LEU A 164 -12.97 -16.90 8.80
C LEU A 164 -14.13 -16.72 9.78
N PHE A 165 -14.62 -15.49 10.02
CA PHE A 165 -15.89 -15.26 10.75
C PHE A 165 -17.07 -15.82 9.95
N TRP A 166 -17.12 -15.60 8.64
CA TRP A 166 -18.12 -16.25 7.80
C TRP A 166 -17.95 -17.77 7.78
N TRP A 167 -16.71 -18.31 7.71
CA TRP A 167 -16.45 -19.75 7.83
C TRP A 167 -16.97 -20.30 9.15
N ARG A 168 -16.81 -19.58 10.24
CA ARG A 168 -17.35 -19.99 11.53
C ARG A 168 -18.87 -20.01 11.51
N TYR A 169 -19.51 -19.05 10.89
CA TYR A 169 -20.96 -19.02 10.68
C TYR A 169 -21.43 -20.19 9.82
N ALA A 170 -20.72 -20.52 8.75
CA ALA A 170 -20.94 -21.71 7.92
C ALA A 170 -20.39 -23.02 8.53
N ARG A 171 -19.92 -23.01 9.78
CA ARG A 171 -19.41 -24.16 10.57
C ARG A 171 -18.21 -24.87 9.94
N LEU A 172 -17.31 -24.12 9.27
CA LEU A 172 -16.09 -24.63 8.62
C LEU A 172 -14.84 -24.56 9.49
N CYS A 173 -14.82 -23.74 10.53
CA CYS A 173 -13.64 -23.55 11.39
C CYS A 173 -14.03 -23.44 12.88
N ARG A 174 -13.02 -23.49 13.75
CA ARG A 174 -13.17 -23.29 15.20
C ARG A 174 -13.39 -21.81 15.51
N TRP A 175 -14.10 -21.51 16.61
CA TRP A 175 -14.51 -20.15 16.99
C TRP A 175 -13.34 -19.20 17.26
N TRP A 176 -12.20 -19.69 17.71
CA TRP A 176 -11.03 -18.87 18.09
C TRP A 176 -10.18 -18.41 16.91
N ILE A 177 -10.22 -19.12 15.77
CA ILE A 177 -9.35 -18.84 14.62
C ILE A 177 -9.57 -17.43 14.05
N PRO A 178 -10.80 -16.95 13.75
CA PRO A 178 -11.02 -15.60 13.25
C PRO A 178 -10.55 -14.52 14.22
N TRP A 179 -10.69 -14.74 15.52
CA TRP A 179 -10.29 -13.79 16.55
C TRP A 179 -8.77 -13.68 16.70
N LEU A 180 -8.06 -14.79 16.57
CA LEU A 180 -6.60 -14.79 16.54
C LEU A 180 -6.08 -13.99 15.35
N VAL A 181 -6.64 -14.21 14.15
CA VAL A 181 -6.25 -13.46 12.94
C VAL A 181 -6.63 -11.97 13.05
N LEU A 182 -7.76 -11.66 13.71
CA LEU A 182 -8.14 -10.27 14.01
C LEU A 182 -7.13 -9.61 14.96
N GLY A 183 -6.60 -10.33 15.95
CA GLY A 183 -5.52 -9.84 16.82
C GLY A 183 -4.25 -9.47 16.02
N LEU A 184 -3.87 -10.31 15.05
CA LEU A 184 -2.76 -9.98 14.14
C LEU A 184 -3.08 -8.77 13.25
N ALA A 185 -4.33 -8.59 12.82
CA ALA A 185 -4.74 -7.39 12.07
C ALA A 185 -4.64 -6.12 12.93
N VAL A 186 -4.95 -6.21 14.24
CA VAL A 186 -4.71 -5.12 15.21
C VAL A 186 -3.22 -4.79 15.32
N LEU A 187 -2.35 -5.80 15.38
CA LEU A 187 -0.89 -5.60 15.38
C LEU A 187 -0.31 -5.09 14.05
N ALA A 188 -1.08 -5.15 12.96
CA ALA A 188 -0.65 -4.62 11.66
C ALA A 188 -0.99 -3.14 11.46
N LYS A 189 -2.11 -2.64 12.01
CA LYS A 189 -2.55 -1.24 11.77
C LYS A 189 -3.28 -0.59 12.94
N GLY A 190 -3.66 -1.34 13.96
CA GLY A 190 -4.31 -0.81 15.15
C GLY A 190 -5.78 -1.20 15.33
N PRO A 191 -6.49 -0.54 16.27
CA PRO A 191 -7.85 -0.90 16.69
C PRO A 191 -8.92 -0.82 15.59
N VAL A 192 -8.65 -0.12 14.50
CA VAL A 192 -9.55 0.00 13.33
C VAL A 192 -9.97 -1.37 12.79
N ALA A 193 -9.13 -2.41 12.97
CA ALA A 193 -9.47 -3.79 12.61
C ALA A 193 -10.73 -4.28 13.33
N VAL A 194 -10.81 -4.04 14.64
CA VAL A 194 -11.96 -4.44 15.47
C VAL A 194 -13.20 -3.65 15.09
N VAL A 195 -13.05 -2.34 14.82
CA VAL A 195 -14.17 -1.48 14.42
C VAL A 195 -14.77 -1.95 13.09
N LEU A 196 -13.96 -2.18 12.07
CA LEU A 196 -14.43 -2.65 10.76
C LEU A 196 -15.05 -4.05 10.83
N ALA A 197 -14.47 -4.96 11.62
CA ALA A 197 -15.04 -6.27 11.86
C ALA A 197 -16.39 -6.17 12.59
N GLY A 198 -16.50 -5.33 13.61
CA GLY A 198 -17.72 -5.08 14.36
C GLY A 198 -18.83 -4.47 13.51
N LEU A 199 -18.51 -3.46 12.67
CA LEU A 199 -19.47 -2.87 11.74
C LEU A 199 -19.97 -3.88 10.70
N THR A 200 -19.05 -4.69 10.14
CA THR A 200 -19.42 -5.78 9.23
C THR A 200 -20.35 -6.78 9.91
N ALA A 201 -20.02 -7.19 11.14
CA ALA A 201 -20.82 -8.09 11.94
C ALA A 201 -22.23 -7.55 12.21
N LEU A 202 -22.32 -6.27 12.60
CA LEU A 202 -23.59 -5.61 12.88
C LEU A 202 -24.47 -5.54 11.63
N LEU A 203 -23.94 -5.05 10.52
CA LEU A 203 -24.67 -4.98 9.25
C LEU A 203 -25.14 -6.38 8.80
N PHE A 204 -24.28 -7.37 8.92
CA PHE A 204 -24.61 -8.74 8.55
C PHE A 204 -25.68 -9.34 9.47
N ALA A 205 -25.59 -9.12 10.78
CA ALA A 205 -26.60 -9.58 11.76
C ALA A 205 -27.98 -9.01 11.47
N VAL A 206 -28.05 -7.71 11.15
CA VAL A 206 -29.30 -7.03 10.81
C VAL A 206 -29.89 -7.58 9.50
N LEU A 207 -29.09 -7.64 8.42
CA LEU A 207 -29.59 -8.09 7.12
C LEU A 207 -29.86 -9.60 7.07
N GLN A 208 -29.13 -10.40 7.84
CA GLN A 208 -29.32 -11.85 7.94
C GLN A 208 -30.43 -12.21 8.94
N ARG A 209 -30.81 -11.28 9.84
CA ARG A 209 -31.82 -11.47 10.89
C ARG A 209 -31.49 -12.64 11.83
N ASP A 210 -30.20 -12.86 12.11
CA ASP A 210 -29.70 -13.98 12.92
C ASP A 210 -28.63 -13.53 13.93
N LEU A 211 -28.94 -12.51 14.72
CA LEU A 211 -28.06 -12.05 15.79
C LEU A 211 -27.78 -13.15 16.84
N PRO A 212 -28.80 -13.96 17.31
CA PRO A 212 -28.52 -14.99 18.28
C PRO A 212 -27.61 -16.11 17.78
N GLY A 213 -27.76 -16.54 16.52
CA GLY A 213 -26.89 -17.54 15.90
C GLY A 213 -25.44 -17.06 15.76
N LEU A 214 -25.25 -15.83 15.31
CA LEU A 214 -23.91 -15.21 15.23
C LEU A 214 -23.26 -15.11 16.61
N TRP A 215 -24.01 -14.64 17.62
CA TRP A 215 -23.51 -14.51 18.99
C TRP A 215 -23.06 -15.84 19.58
N ALA A 216 -23.89 -16.86 19.44
CA ALA A 216 -23.59 -18.21 19.93
C ALA A 216 -22.36 -18.82 19.24
N LEU A 217 -22.21 -18.62 17.91
CA LEU A 217 -21.15 -19.21 17.13
C LEU A 217 -19.82 -18.47 17.29
N TRP A 218 -19.84 -17.15 17.27
CA TRP A 218 -18.61 -16.32 17.34
C TRP A 218 -18.09 -16.12 18.74
N ARG A 219 -18.94 -16.23 19.78
CA ARG A 219 -18.56 -16.07 21.19
C ARG A 219 -17.82 -14.76 21.45
N PRO A 220 -18.42 -13.58 21.18
CA PRO A 220 -17.70 -12.31 21.04
C PRO A 220 -16.86 -11.94 22.27
N TRP A 221 -17.33 -12.14 23.50
CA TRP A 221 -16.55 -11.82 24.71
C TRP A 221 -15.26 -12.64 24.83
N ARG A 222 -15.33 -13.94 24.57
CA ARG A 222 -14.14 -14.81 24.58
C ARG A 222 -13.22 -14.48 23.41
N GLY A 223 -13.81 -14.13 22.29
CA GLY A 223 -13.07 -13.74 21.09
C GLY A 223 -12.33 -12.42 21.27
N LEU A 224 -12.99 -11.38 21.79
CA LEU A 224 -12.35 -10.10 22.10
C LEU A 224 -11.24 -10.26 23.14
N ALA A 225 -11.43 -11.10 24.17
CA ALA A 225 -10.38 -11.41 25.12
C ALA A 225 -9.16 -12.08 24.44
N LEU A 226 -9.39 -13.00 23.48
CA LEU A 226 -8.30 -13.60 22.70
C LEU A 226 -7.60 -12.57 21.79
N THR A 227 -8.36 -11.73 21.09
CA THR A 227 -7.82 -10.65 20.27
C THR A 227 -6.96 -9.70 21.12
N ALA A 228 -7.46 -9.34 22.31
CA ALA A 228 -6.72 -8.52 23.28
C ALA A 228 -5.44 -9.23 23.76
N ALA A 229 -5.51 -10.52 24.10
CA ALA A 229 -4.35 -11.29 24.53
C ALA A 229 -3.25 -11.39 23.45
N VAL A 230 -3.63 -11.36 22.17
CA VAL A 230 -2.67 -11.34 21.06
C VAL A 230 -2.08 -9.94 20.85
N ALA A 231 -2.89 -8.90 20.92
CA ALA A 231 -2.48 -7.55 20.53
C ALA A 231 -1.94 -6.71 21.69
N LEU A 232 -2.60 -6.68 22.85
CA LEU A 232 -2.28 -5.77 23.94
C LEU A 232 -0.88 -5.91 24.55
N PRO A 233 -0.24 -7.10 24.62
CA PRO A 233 1.08 -7.20 25.23
C PRO A 233 2.09 -6.22 24.62
N TRP A 234 2.12 -6.09 23.29
CA TRP A 234 3.04 -5.12 22.66
C TRP A 234 2.66 -3.67 22.98
N TYR A 235 1.37 -3.31 22.91
CA TYR A 235 0.95 -1.93 23.21
C TYR A 235 1.26 -1.52 24.65
N VAL A 236 1.12 -2.46 25.59
CA VAL A 236 1.44 -2.21 27.00
C VAL A 236 2.95 -2.01 27.17
N LEU A 237 3.77 -2.90 26.57
CA LEU A 237 5.21 -2.79 26.65
C LEU A 237 5.73 -1.49 26.02
N GLU A 238 5.23 -1.13 24.84
CA GLU A 238 5.60 0.10 24.15
C GLU A 238 5.22 1.34 24.97
N LEU A 239 4.03 1.32 25.59
CA LEU A 239 3.61 2.41 26.49
C LEU A 239 4.44 2.50 27.76
N LEU A 240 4.90 1.37 28.30
CA LEU A 240 5.78 1.37 29.48
C LEU A 240 7.19 1.91 29.18
N VAL A 241 7.69 1.69 27.96
CA VAL A 241 9.05 2.09 27.54
C VAL A 241 9.05 3.53 27.02
N GLU A 242 8.18 3.86 26.09
CA GLU A 242 8.17 5.17 25.42
C GLU A 242 7.20 6.19 26.06
N GLY A 243 6.26 5.74 26.87
CA GLY A 243 5.41 6.58 27.71
C GLY A 243 4.42 7.47 26.95
N GLN A 244 4.27 8.72 27.46
CA GLN A 244 3.31 9.70 26.92
C GLN A 244 3.54 10.06 25.45
N PRO A 245 4.77 10.21 24.93
CA PRO A 245 5.01 10.49 23.52
C PRO A 245 4.41 9.44 22.58
N TYR A 246 4.48 8.15 22.95
CA TYR A 246 3.83 7.08 22.20
C TYR A 246 2.30 7.22 22.21
N TRP A 247 1.70 7.48 23.39
CA TRP A 247 0.25 7.66 23.51
C TRP A 247 -0.26 8.81 22.66
N ASP A 248 0.38 9.97 22.74
CA ASP A 248 -0.03 11.18 22.02
C ASP A 248 0.12 11.03 20.51
N SER A 249 1.20 10.37 20.06
CA SER A 249 1.43 10.12 18.65
C SER A 249 0.50 9.04 18.12
N PHE A 250 0.52 7.82 18.69
CA PHE A 250 -0.21 6.70 18.12
C PHE A 250 -1.73 6.83 18.30
N PHE A 251 -2.21 6.97 19.55
CA PHE A 251 -3.64 7.04 19.82
C PHE A 251 -4.20 8.43 19.53
N GLY A 252 -3.50 9.49 19.89
CA GLY A 252 -3.91 10.89 19.66
C GLY A 252 -3.87 11.24 18.18
N TYR A 253 -2.68 11.42 17.61
CA TYR A 253 -2.49 11.95 16.26
C TYR A 253 -2.86 10.94 15.16
N HIS A 254 -2.30 9.72 15.20
CA HIS A 254 -2.45 8.76 14.11
C HIS A 254 -3.79 8.01 14.08
N ASN A 255 -4.55 7.97 15.17
CA ASN A 255 -5.86 7.32 15.23
C ASN A 255 -6.98 8.33 15.41
N LEU A 256 -7.05 9.04 16.56
CA LEU A 256 -8.20 9.90 16.88
C LEU A 256 -8.26 11.12 15.95
N GLN A 257 -7.18 11.89 15.84
CA GLN A 257 -7.18 13.12 15.02
C GLN A 257 -7.36 12.82 13.53
N ARG A 258 -6.83 11.72 13.00
CA ARG A 258 -7.08 11.29 11.60
C ARG A 258 -8.55 10.99 11.31
N PHE A 259 -9.30 10.57 12.32
CA PHE A 259 -10.72 10.30 12.16
C PHE A 259 -11.56 11.57 12.30
N THR A 260 -11.25 12.44 13.28
CA THR A 260 -12.03 13.62 13.64
C THR A 260 -11.61 14.90 12.91
N GLY A 261 -10.36 14.97 12.43
CA GLY A 261 -9.77 16.13 11.77
C GLY A 261 -8.98 15.79 10.51
N VAL A 262 -8.69 16.80 9.69
CA VAL A 262 -7.83 16.65 8.51
C VAL A 262 -6.38 16.71 8.94
N VAL A 263 -5.63 15.64 8.64
CA VAL A 263 -4.21 15.52 8.94
C VAL A 263 -3.41 15.46 7.64
N ASN A 264 -2.22 16.07 7.60
CA ASN A 264 -1.32 16.12 6.46
C ASN A 264 -1.95 16.65 5.16
N ASN A 265 -2.84 17.63 5.25
CA ASN A 265 -3.54 18.25 4.12
C ASN A 265 -4.34 17.27 3.24
N HIS A 266 -4.70 16.09 3.75
CA HIS A 266 -5.51 15.10 3.02
C HIS A 266 -7.01 15.41 3.13
N LEU A 267 -7.38 16.66 2.85
CA LEU A 267 -8.79 17.06 2.75
C LEU A 267 -9.38 16.51 1.44
N GLN A 268 -10.42 15.71 1.56
CA GLN A 268 -11.13 15.16 0.43
C GLN A 268 -12.65 15.31 0.62
N PRO A 269 -13.44 15.48 -0.46
CA PRO A 269 -14.89 15.62 -0.35
C PRO A 269 -15.54 14.34 0.20
N TRP A 270 -16.77 14.46 0.73
CA TRP A 270 -17.49 13.31 1.28
C TRP A 270 -17.73 12.19 0.25
N TRP A 271 -17.86 12.53 -1.03
CA TRP A 271 -18.08 11.59 -2.12
C TRP A 271 -16.81 10.91 -2.67
N PHE A 272 -15.66 11.16 -2.07
CA PHE A 272 -14.33 10.68 -2.51
C PHE A 272 -14.28 9.18 -2.81
N PHE A 273 -14.95 8.35 -2.00
CA PHE A 273 -14.88 6.90 -2.18
C PHE A 273 -15.79 6.37 -3.31
N PHE A 274 -16.69 7.15 -3.91
CA PHE A 274 -17.44 6.72 -5.10
C PHE A 274 -16.52 6.52 -6.32
N PRO A 275 -15.74 7.53 -6.75
CA PRO A 275 -14.77 7.32 -7.83
C PRO A 275 -13.71 6.28 -7.47
N VAL A 276 -13.26 6.20 -6.22
CA VAL A 276 -12.31 5.17 -5.78
C VAL A 276 -12.90 3.77 -5.97
N LEU A 277 -14.17 3.53 -5.60
CA LEU A 277 -14.87 2.27 -5.84
C LEU A 277 -14.89 1.93 -7.34
N VAL A 278 -15.22 2.90 -8.19
CA VAL A 278 -15.25 2.70 -9.65
C VAL A 278 -13.89 2.31 -10.17
N VAL A 279 -12.85 3.10 -9.89
CA VAL A 279 -11.48 2.85 -10.35
C VAL A 279 -10.93 1.53 -9.82
N ALA A 280 -11.16 1.23 -8.53
CA ALA A 280 -10.68 0.01 -7.89
C ALA A 280 -11.34 -1.28 -8.44
N SER A 281 -12.48 -1.18 -9.10
CA SER A 281 -13.22 -2.32 -9.65
C SER A 281 -13.24 -2.36 -11.18
N LEU A 282 -12.57 -1.43 -11.89
CA LEU A 282 -12.48 -1.44 -13.35
C LEU A 282 -11.87 -2.73 -13.88
N PRO A 283 -12.38 -3.24 -15.02
CA PRO A 283 -13.56 -2.85 -15.75
C PRO A 283 -14.87 -3.50 -15.25
N PHE A 284 -14.83 -4.19 -14.10
CA PHE A 284 -15.89 -5.04 -13.55
C PHE A 284 -16.90 -4.29 -12.67
N THR A 285 -16.86 -2.96 -12.66
CA THR A 285 -17.78 -2.13 -11.85
C THR A 285 -19.27 -2.45 -12.07
N PRO A 286 -19.76 -2.71 -13.31
CA PRO A 286 -21.15 -3.10 -13.49
C PRO A 286 -21.53 -4.40 -12.76
N LEU A 287 -20.61 -5.38 -12.74
CA LEU A 287 -20.80 -6.65 -12.02
C LEU A 287 -20.77 -6.45 -10.51
N LEU A 288 -19.86 -5.59 -10.01
CA LEU A 288 -19.82 -5.23 -8.59
C LEU A 288 -21.16 -4.66 -8.13
N LEU A 289 -21.69 -3.67 -8.84
CA LEU A 289 -22.96 -3.03 -8.49
C LEU A 289 -24.13 -4.03 -8.56
N ALA A 290 -24.17 -4.88 -9.59
CA ALA A 290 -25.17 -5.94 -9.70
C ALA A 290 -25.07 -6.96 -8.56
N GLY A 291 -23.85 -7.34 -8.19
CA GLY A 291 -23.57 -8.25 -7.05
C GLY A 291 -23.99 -7.66 -5.72
N LEU A 292 -23.72 -6.37 -5.51
CA LEU A 292 -24.10 -5.63 -4.31
C LEU A 292 -25.65 -5.54 -4.19
N VAL A 293 -26.32 -5.08 -5.23
CA VAL A 293 -27.80 -4.99 -5.25
C VAL A 293 -28.43 -6.38 -5.06
N GLY A 294 -27.89 -7.41 -5.71
CA GLY A 294 -28.37 -8.79 -5.56
C GLY A 294 -28.23 -9.35 -4.14
N ALA A 295 -27.18 -8.93 -3.42
CA ALA A 295 -26.89 -9.36 -2.05
C ALA A 295 -27.81 -8.73 -0.99
N LEU A 296 -28.32 -7.52 -1.26
CA LEU A 296 -29.15 -6.75 -0.31
C LEU A 296 -30.63 -7.12 -0.34
N ARG A 297 -31.01 -8.20 -1.01
CA ARG A 297 -32.40 -8.68 -1.02
C ARG A 297 -32.85 -9.06 0.40
N PRO A 298 -34.12 -8.77 0.78
CA PRO A 298 -34.55 -8.87 2.18
C PRO A 298 -34.70 -10.29 2.74
N GLN A 299 -34.71 -11.32 1.91
CA GLN A 299 -34.88 -12.71 2.36
C GLN A 299 -33.58 -13.27 2.94
N PRO A 300 -33.59 -13.79 4.20
CA PRO A 300 -32.43 -14.45 4.79
C PRO A 300 -31.98 -15.66 3.95
N ALA A 301 -30.68 -15.90 3.89
CA ALA A 301 -30.11 -17.07 3.22
C ALA A 301 -29.63 -18.08 4.29
N PRO A 302 -29.62 -19.38 4.00
CA PRO A 302 -28.95 -20.35 4.88
C PRO A 302 -27.50 -19.94 5.12
N PRO A 303 -26.91 -20.22 6.30
CA PRO A 303 -25.54 -19.81 6.64
C PRO A 303 -24.53 -20.10 5.54
N GLU A 304 -24.58 -21.29 4.92
CA GLU A 304 -23.67 -21.72 3.87
C GLU A 304 -23.85 -20.97 2.54
N GLN A 305 -24.99 -20.33 2.31
CA GLN A 305 -25.35 -19.59 1.09
C GLN A 305 -25.35 -18.06 1.29
N SER A 306 -24.87 -17.59 2.44
CA SER A 306 -24.94 -16.18 2.83
C SER A 306 -23.67 -15.37 2.47
N LEU A 307 -22.67 -15.98 1.79
CA LEU A 307 -21.37 -15.32 1.50
C LEU A 307 -21.53 -14.02 0.72
N GLN A 308 -22.41 -13.99 -0.28
CA GLN A 308 -22.63 -12.80 -1.09
C GLN A 308 -23.16 -11.65 -0.22
N ARG A 309 -24.09 -11.91 0.70
CA ARG A 309 -24.62 -10.93 1.66
C ARG A 309 -23.53 -10.47 2.62
N PHE A 310 -22.73 -11.41 3.14
CA PHE A 310 -21.63 -11.09 4.03
C PHE A 310 -20.62 -10.16 3.35
N ALA A 311 -20.24 -10.45 2.11
CA ALA A 311 -19.34 -9.61 1.31
C ALA A 311 -19.93 -8.21 1.07
N ALA A 312 -21.24 -8.09 0.82
CA ALA A 312 -21.90 -6.79 0.68
C ALA A 312 -21.86 -5.97 1.99
N CYS A 313 -22.17 -6.61 3.14
CA CYS A 313 -22.06 -5.96 4.44
C CYS A 313 -20.64 -5.50 4.74
N TRP A 314 -19.65 -6.33 4.43
CA TRP A 314 -18.24 -5.99 4.57
C TRP A 314 -17.85 -4.78 3.71
N LEU A 315 -18.15 -4.78 2.42
CA LEU A 315 -17.87 -3.66 1.53
C LEU A 315 -18.54 -2.37 2.03
N LEU A 316 -19.81 -2.44 2.44
CA LEU A 316 -20.55 -1.29 2.96
C LEU A 316 -19.98 -0.79 4.30
N ALA A 317 -19.55 -1.69 5.20
CA ALA A 317 -18.91 -1.30 6.45
C ALA A 317 -17.65 -0.47 6.22
N VAL A 318 -16.78 -0.90 5.30
CA VAL A 318 -15.58 -0.17 4.90
C VAL A 318 -15.94 1.17 4.25
N PHE A 319 -16.90 1.16 3.32
CA PHE A 319 -17.36 2.37 2.61
C PHE A 319 -17.90 3.42 3.58
N VAL A 320 -18.83 3.05 4.45
CA VAL A 320 -19.47 3.98 5.40
C VAL A 320 -18.45 4.53 6.40
N PHE A 321 -17.61 3.65 6.98
CA PHE A 321 -16.63 4.05 7.97
C PHE A 321 -15.63 5.08 7.42
N PHE A 322 -15.03 4.83 6.26
CA PHE A 322 -14.05 5.75 5.71
C PHE A 322 -14.67 6.97 5.01
N THR A 323 -15.91 6.89 4.56
CA THR A 323 -16.66 8.09 4.10
C THR A 323 -16.92 9.05 5.26
N ALA A 324 -17.20 8.53 6.46
CA ALA A 324 -17.38 9.34 7.67
C ALA A 324 -16.08 9.93 8.24
N ALA A 325 -14.92 9.31 7.97
CA ALA A 325 -13.62 9.81 8.43
C ALA A 325 -13.25 11.15 7.77
N ALA A 326 -12.64 12.08 8.53
CA ALA A 326 -12.21 13.38 8.02
C ALA A 326 -11.04 13.26 7.04
N THR A 327 -10.01 12.49 7.39
CA THR A 327 -8.88 12.20 6.51
C THR A 327 -9.20 11.02 5.60
N LYS A 328 -9.05 11.20 4.28
CA LYS A 328 -9.37 10.17 3.27
C LYS A 328 -8.18 9.90 2.37
N LEU A 329 -7.85 8.62 2.19
CA LEU A 329 -6.79 8.15 1.31
C LEU A 329 -7.31 7.01 0.42
N PRO A 330 -6.84 6.86 -0.83
CA PRO A 330 -7.24 5.74 -1.68
C PRO A 330 -6.96 4.37 -1.05
N SER A 331 -5.87 4.23 -0.27
CA SER A 331 -5.50 3.00 0.43
C SER A 331 -6.53 2.52 1.45
N TYR A 332 -7.38 3.40 1.96
CA TYR A 332 -8.45 3.03 2.89
C TYR A 332 -9.54 2.17 2.24
N TRP A 333 -9.57 2.14 0.92
CA TRP A 333 -10.45 1.26 0.17
C TRP A 333 -9.95 -0.18 0.04
N ILE A 334 -8.65 -0.45 0.24
CA ILE A 334 -8.06 -1.79 0.04
C ILE A 334 -8.81 -2.89 0.82
N PRO A 335 -9.23 -2.70 2.10
CA PRO A 335 -9.99 -3.71 2.83
C PRO A 335 -11.35 -4.06 2.21
N ALA A 336 -11.92 -3.25 1.31
CA ALA A 336 -13.16 -3.55 0.60
C ALA A 336 -12.94 -4.38 -0.67
N THR A 337 -11.71 -4.42 -1.21
CA THR A 337 -11.44 -5.04 -2.51
C THR A 337 -11.65 -6.55 -2.55
N PRO A 338 -11.42 -7.35 -1.48
CA PRO A 338 -11.75 -8.78 -1.50
C PRO A 338 -13.26 -9.04 -1.53
N ALA A 339 -14.03 -8.23 -0.81
CA ALA A 339 -15.49 -8.27 -0.86
C ALA A 339 -15.99 -7.93 -2.28
N ALA A 340 -15.41 -6.90 -2.91
CA ALA A 340 -15.70 -6.56 -4.30
C ALA A 340 -15.39 -7.72 -5.25
N GLY A 341 -14.24 -8.38 -5.10
CA GLY A 341 -13.86 -9.56 -5.89
C GLY A 341 -14.87 -10.72 -5.77
N LEU A 342 -15.35 -11.00 -4.55
CA LEU A 342 -16.40 -11.99 -4.32
C LEU A 342 -17.71 -11.59 -4.99
N LEU A 343 -18.14 -10.34 -4.83
CA LEU A 343 -19.40 -9.82 -5.42
C LEU A 343 -19.36 -9.86 -6.95
N ILE A 344 -18.24 -9.48 -7.58
CA ILE A 344 -18.03 -9.54 -9.03
C ILE A 344 -18.17 -10.97 -9.54
N ALA A 345 -17.46 -11.92 -8.94
CA ALA A 345 -17.45 -13.31 -9.38
C ALA A 345 -18.82 -13.99 -9.21
N LEU A 346 -19.48 -13.76 -8.07
CA LEU A 346 -20.80 -14.30 -7.79
C LEU A 346 -21.89 -13.66 -8.67
N ALA A 347 -21.79 -12.35 -8.99
CA ALA A 347 -22.67 -11.73 -9.96
C ALA A 347 -22.50 -12.36 -11.35
N ALA A 348 -21.24 -12.55 -11.80
CA ALA A 348 -20.96 -13.18 -13.09
C ALA A 348 -21.45 -14.63 -13.16
N GLN A 349 -21.33 -15.41 -12.06
CA GLN A 349 -21.87 -16.77 -11.96
C GLN A 349 -23.40 -16.82 -12.12
N ASN A 350 -24.11 -15.85 -11.53
CA ASN A 350 -25.56 -15.81 -11.47
C ASN A 350 -26.21 -15.18 -12.70
N LEU A 351 -25.46 -14.81 -13.73
CA LEU A 351 -25.97 -14.26 -14.97
C LEU A 351 -26.80 -15.30 -15.76
N ARG A 352 -28.11 -15.13 -15.75
CA ARG A 352 -29.05 -15.94 -16.56
C ARG A 352 -29.23 -15.33 -17.95
N PRO A 353 -29.49 -16.13 -19.00
CA PRO A 353 -29.81 -15.58 -20.32
C PRO A 353 -30.95 -14.54 -20.23
N GLY A 354 -30.78 -13.44 -20.93
CA GLY A 354 -31.76 -12.33 -20.95
C GLY A 354 -31.11 -10.96 -21.07
N TRP A 355 -31.90 -9.93 -21.26
CA TRP A 355 -31.46 -8.55 -21.50
C TRP A 355 -30.54 -8.01 -20.38
N ARG A 356 -30.84 -8.32 -19.10
CA ARG A 356 -30.00 -7.89 -17.96
C ARG A 356 -28.57 -8.43 -18.05
N SER A 357 -28.45 -9.71 -18.43
CA SER A 357 -27.12 -10.32 -18.64
C SER A 357 -26.39 -9.70 -19.83
N ALA A 358 -27.13 -9.37 -20.91
CA ALA A 358 -26.56 -8.71 -22.06
C ALA A 358 -26.06 -7.30 -21.70
N VAL A 359 -26.83 -6.53 -20.94
CA VAL A 359 -26.43 -5.19 -20.46
C VAL A 359 -25.19 -5.27 -19.59
N LEU A 360 -25.14 -6.16 -18.59
CA LEU A 360 -24.00 -6.27 -17.67
C LEU A 360 -22.71 -6.71 -18.40
N ARG A 361 -22.79 -7.68 -19.30
CA ARG A 361 -21.64 -8.09 -20.12
C ARG A 361 -21.24 -6.98 -21.10
N GLY A 362 -22.22 -6.39 -21.78
CA GLY A 362 -22.00 -5.32 -22.75
C GLY A 362 -21.35 -4.09 -22.11
N SER A 363 -21.84 -3.64 -20.94
CA SER A 363 -21.24 -2.51 -20.22
C SER A 363 -19.82 -2.82 -19.72
N THR A 364 -19.56 -4.04 -19.24
CA THR A 364 -18.21 -4.46 -18.86
C THR A 364 -17.25 -4.46 -20.08
N LEU A 365 -17.68 -5.01 -21.21
CA LEU A 365 -16.89 -5.00 -22.46
C LEU A 365 -16.72 -3.60 -23.03
N ALA A 366 -17.71 -2.73 -22.90
CA ALA A 366 -17.60 -1.32 -23.28
C ALA A 366 -16.52 -0.60 -22.45
N LEU A 367 -16.45 -0.83 -21.14
CA LEU A 367 -15.38 -0.29 -20.30
C LEU A 367 -14.00 -0.83 -20.71
N VAL A 368 -13.88 -2.10 -21.09
CA VAL A 368 -12.64 -2.64 -21.67
C VAL A 368 -12.28 -1.94 -22.97
N GLY A 369 -13.27 -1.70 -23.84
CA GLY A 369 -13.08 -0.95 -25.08
C GLY A 369 -12.57 0.48 -24.82
N VAL A 370 -13.16 1.17 -23.85
CA VAL A 370 -12.73 2.53 -23.43
C VAL A 370 -11.29 2.50 -22.91
N LEU A 371 -10.94 1.54 -22.04
CA LEU A 371 -9.58 1.38 -21.54
C LEU A 371 -8.59 1.07 -22.69
N THR A 372 -8.97 0.16 -23.59
CA THR A 372 -8.15 -0.19 -24.76
C THR A 372 -7.91 1.04 -25.64
N ALA A 373 -8.96 1.80 -25.97
CA ALA A 373 -8.86 3.01 -26.79
C ALA A 373 -8.04 4.11 -26.09
N GLY A 374 -8.28 4.33 -24.79
CA GLY A 374 -7.52 5.30 -24.00
C GLY A 374 -6.02 5.00 -23.96
N LEU A 375 -5.66 3.72 -23.80
CA LEU A 375 -4.26 3.27 -23.83
C LEU A 375 -3.64 3.37 -25.24
N ALA A 376 -4.41 3.05 -26.28
CA ALA A 376 -3.97 3.22 -27.68
C ALA A 376 -3.74 4.70 -28.04
N ALA A 377 -4.56 5.58 -27.51
CA ALA A 377 -4.47 7.03 -27.70
C ALA A 377 -3.45 7.71 -26.76
N GLY A 378 -2.51 6.96 -26.19
CA GLY A 378 -1.53 7.46 -25.23
C GLY A 378 -0.69 8.64 -25.74
N ASN A 379 -0.42 8.72 -27.03
CA ASN A 379 0.28 9.85 -27.66
C ASN A 379 -0.47 11.19 -27.54
N LEU A 380 -1.78 11.18 -27.25
CA LEU A 380 -2.58 12.40 -27.09
C LEU A 380 -2.57 12.94 -25.65
N TRP A 381 -2.51 12.07 -24.65
CA TRP A 381 -2.65 12.50 -23.24
C TRP A 381 -1.35 12.38 -22.43
N VAL A 382 -0.42 11.50 -22.80
CA VAL A 382 0.85 11.35 -22.08
C VAL A 382 1.69 12.63 -22.09
N PRO A 383 1.77 13.41 -23.20
CA PRO A 383 2.47 14.70 -23.21
C PRO A 383 1.90 15.74 -22.25
N LEU A 384 0.66 15.55 -21.78
CA LEU A 384 0.03 16.43 -20.78
C LEU A 384 0.46 16.11 -19.34
N ILE A 385 1.16 14.99 -19.13
CA ILE A 385 1.73 14.65 -17.82
C ILE A 385 2.95 15.52 -17.59
N ASN A 386 2.83 16.43 -16.63
CA ASN A 386 3.94 17.25 -16.15
C ASN A 386 4.33 16.78 -14.75
N GLU A 387 5.41 16.01 -14.65
CA GLU A 387 5.93 15.49 -13.39
C GLU A 387 7.30 16.14 -13.11
N PRO A 388 7.36 17.12 -12.18
CA PRO A 388 8.60 17.87 -11.93
C PRO A 388 9.79 17.01 -11.54
N GLU A 389 9.53 15.89 -10.84
CA GLU A 389 10.58 14.94 -10.45
C GLU A 389 11.05 14.04 -11.59
N MET A 390 10.28 13.95 -12.67
CA MET A 390 10.57 13.10 -13.83
C MET A 390 10.30 13.83 -15.14
N PRO A 391 11.04 14.89 -15.49
CA PRO A 391 10.75 15.74 -16.66
C PRO A 391 10.80 14.97 -18.00
N THR A 392 11.49 13.83 -18.05
CA THR A 392 11.58 12.97 -19.24
C THR A 392 10.55 11.83 -19.26
N LEU A 393 9.65 11.73 -18.26
CA LEU A 393 8.70 10.63 -18.12
C LEU A 393 7.83 10.44 -19.36
N SER A 394 7.23 11.50 -19.86
CA SER A 394 6.32 11.45 -21.00
C SER A 394 6.99 10.87 -22.25
N ALA A 395 8.17 11.39 -22.60
CA ALA A 395 8.95 10.90 -23.75
C ALA A 395 9.40 9.44 -23.55
N ALA A 396 9.92 9.11 -22.37
CA ALA A 396 10.38 7.76 -22.05
C ALA A 396 9.23 6.74 -22.05
N LEU A 397 8.05 7.11 -21.54
CA LEU A 397 6.86 6.25 -21.52
C LEU A 397 6.36 5.95 -22.95
N LEU A 398 6.29 6.96 -23.82
CA LEU A 398 5.93 6.76 -25.23
C LEU A 398 6.96 5.90 -25.96
N ALA A 399 8.26 6.17 -25.78
CA ALA A 399 9.33 5.40 -26.40
C ALA A 399 9.38 3.93 -25.92
N SER A 400 8.95 3.65 -24.69
CA SER A 400 8.95 2.29 -24.11
C SER A 400 8.01 1.30 -24.81
N GLY A 401 6.99 1.77 -25.53
CA GLY A 401 5.93 0.97 -26.13
C GLY A 401 5.02 0.26 -25.12
N ALA A 402 5.12 0.60 -23.83
CA ALA A 402 4.34 -0.05 -22.77
C ALA A 402 2.83 0.20 -22.92
N LEU A 403 2.43 1.40 -23.33
CA LEU A 403 1.02 1.71 -23.58
C LEU A 403 0.42 0.89 -24.73
N ARG A 404 1.19 0.67 -25.80
CA ARG A 404 0.77 -0.19 -26.91
C ARG A 404 0.58 -1.64 -26.44
N ARG A 405 1.53 -2.18 -25.66
CA ARG A 405 1.38 -3.52 -25.07
C ARG A 405 0.17 -3.60 -24.14
N ALA A 406 -0.06 -2.58 -23.32
CA ALA A 406 -1.22 -2.50 -22.45
C ALA A 406 -2.53 -2.52 -23.24
N SER A 407 -2.66 -1.69 -24.28
CA SER A 407 -3.82 -1.66 -25.18
C SER A 407 -4.06 -3.02 -25.84
N LEU A 408 -3.02 -3.69 -26.34
CA LEU A 408 -3.12 -5.03 -26.93
C LEU A 408 -3.63 -6.06 -25.92
N CYS A 409 -3.12 -6.06 -24.68
CA CYS A 409 -3.56 -7.00 -23.66
C CYS A 409 -5.05 -6.84 -23.31
N PHE A 410 -5.52 -5.61 -23.12
CA PHE A 410 -6.93 -5.33 -22.89
C PHE A 410 -7.79 -5.66 -24.10
N GLY A 411 -7.36 -5.28 -25.31
CA GLY A 411 -8.07 -5.52 -26.55
C GLY A 411 -8.23 -7.01 -26.86
N VAL A 412 -7.13 -7.79 -26.79
CA VAL A 412 -7.16 -9.25 -27.01
C VAL A 412 -8.05 -9.93 -25.96
N GLY A 413 -7.93 -9.57 -24.68
CA GLY A 413 -8.80 -10.08 -23.62
C GLY A 413 -10.28 -9.76 -23.87
N GLY A 414 -10.58 -8.52 -24.30
CA GLY A 414 -11.93 -8.07 -24.64
C GLY A 414 -12.52 -8.82 -25.84
N VAL A 415 -11.78 -8.95 -26.93
CA VAL A 415 -12.20 -9.70 -28.13
C VAL A 415 -12.45 -11.17 -27.79
N ALA A 416 -11.53 -11.81 -27.07
CA ALA A 416 -11.69 -13.19 -26.65
C ALA A 416 -12.92 -13.38 -25.74
N ALA A 417 -13.18 -12.46 -24.81
CA ALA A 417 -14.39 -12.48 -23.98
C ALA A 417 -15.67 -12.30 -24.80
N LEU A 418 -15.65 -11.44 -25.84
CA LEU A 418 -16.76 -11.23 -26.77
C LEU A 418 -17.04 -12.48 -27.60
N LEU A 419 -16.00 -13.15 -28.11
CA LEU A 419 -16.14 -14.41 -28.83
C LEU A 419 -16.73 -15.53 -27.94
N LEU A 420 -16.28 -15.61 -26.67
CA LEU A 420 -16.87 -16.56 -25.72
C LEU A 420 -18.32 -16.24 -25.40
N TRP A 421 -18.74 -14.98 -25.46
CA TRP A 421 -20.15 -14.61 -25.23
C TRP A 421 -21.08 -15.18 -26.30
N TRP A 422 -20.66 -15.24 -27.56
CA TRP A 422 -21.43 -15.85 -28.64
C TRP A 422 -21.23 -17.37 -28.74
N GLY A 423 -20.27 -17.93 -28.01
CA GLY A 423 -19.99 -19.33 -27.96
C GLY A 423 -21.04 -20.18 -27.24
N PRO A 424 -20.84 -21.51 -27.18
CA PRO A 424 -21.71 -22.44 -26.45
C PRO A 424 -21.76 -22.11 -24.94
N SER A 425 -22.78 -22.56 -24.24
CA SER A 425 -23.02 -22.25 -22.82
C SER A 425 -21.83 -22.61 -21.91
N SER A 426 -21.11 -23.68 -22.23
CA SER A 426 -19.90 -24.08 -21.49
C SER A 426 -18.74 -23.08 -21.66
N ALA A 427 -18.54 -22.54 -22.85
CA ALA A 427 -17.52 -21.52 -23.15
C ALA A 427 -17.85 -20.17 -22.51
N ARG A 428 -19.14 -19.79 -22.52
CA ARG A 428 -19.61 -18.53 -21.89
C ARG A 428 -19.22 -18.39 -20.44
N ARG A 429 -19.01 -19.48 -19.69
CA ARG A 429 -18.58 -19.44 -18.28
C ARG A 429 -17.20 -18.82 -18.11
N GLY A 430 -16.31 -18.96 -19.11
CA GLY A 430 -14.93 -18.47 -19.08
C GLY A 430 -14.74 -16.99 -19.46
N TRP A 431 -15.78 -16.27 -19.90
CA TRP A 431 -15.65 -14.91 -20.45
C TRP A 431 -14.95 -13.93 -19.51
N LEU A 432 -15.29 -14.01 -18.21
CA LEU A 432 -14.67 -13.15 -17.18
C LEU A 432 -13.20 -13.52 -16.95
N LEU A 433 -12.88 -14.83 -16.87
CA LEU A 433 -11.50 -15.29 -16.66
C LEU A 433 -10.58 -14.90 -17.81
N VAL A 434 -11.04 -15.02 -19.05
CA VAL A 434 -10.23 -14.66 -20.24
C VAL A 434 -9.88 -13.18 -20.21
N GLN A 435 -10.80 -12.32 -19.81
CA GLN A 435 -10.55 -10.92 -19.66
C GLN A 435 -9.58 -10.62 -18.51
N GLN A 436 -9.71 -11.32 -17.39
CA GLN A 436 -8.78 -11.24 -16.27
C GLN A 436 -7.37 -11.73 -16.65
N LEU A 437 -7.27 -12.75 -17.49
CA LEU A 437 -5.98 -13.20 -18.04
C LEU A 437 -5.34 -12.12 -18.93
N GLY A 438 -6.12 -11.42 -19.76
CA GLY A 438 -5.64 -10.26 -20.50
C GLY A 438 -5.10 -9.16 -19.58
N MET A 439 -5.81 -8.86 -18.48
CA MET A 439 -5.33 -7.92 -17.46
C MET A 439 -4.06 -8.44 -16.75
N GLY A 440 -3.96 -9.73 -16.47
CA GLY A 440 -2.74 -10.33 -15.91
C GLY A 440 -1.55 -10.20 -16.86
N ALA A 441 -1.76 -10.42 -18.14
CA ALA A 441 -0.75 -10.19 -19.19
C ALA A 441 -0.32 -8.72 -19.24
N PHE A 442 -1.26 -7.77 -19.12
CA PHE A 442 -0.96 -6.34 -18.99
C PHE A 442 -0.03 -6.07 -17.79
N VAL A 443 -0.30 -6.65 -16.62
CA VAL A 443 0.56 -6.44 -15.43
C VAL A 443 1.99 -6.85 -15.72
N VAL A 444 2.19 -8.04 -16.30
CA VAL A 444 3.53 -8.61 -16.55
C VAL A 444 4.27 -7.87 -17.68
N THR A 445 3.57 -7.56 -18.77
CA THR A 445 4.21 -7.08 -20.01
C THR A 445 4.26 -5.56 -20.16
N ALA A 446 3.43 -4.84 -19.41
CA ALA A 446 3.34 -3.39 -19.50
C ALA A 446 3.50 -2.70 -18.14
N LEU A 447 2.71 -3.06 -17.11
CA LEU A 447 2.71 -2.34 -15.84
C LEU A 447 4.05 -2.50 -15.09
N VAL A 448 4.58 -3.72 -14.97
CA VAL A 448 5.88 -3.94 -14.30
C VAL A 448 7.02 -3.19 -15.02
N PRO A 449 7.15 -3.24 -16.36
CA PRO A 449 8.10 -2.38 -17.08
C PRO A 449 7.89 -0.88 -16.88
N MET A 450 6.64 -0.40 -16.77
CA MET A 450 6.37 1.02 -16.46
C MET A 450 6.86 1.39 -15.06
N VAL A 451 6.66 0.53 -14.06
CA VAL A 451 7.16 0.73 -12.69
C VAL A 451 8.70 0.78 -12.68
N GLU A 452 9.36 -0.09 -13.45
CA GLU A 452 10.82 -0.07 -13.58
C GLU A 452 11.34 1.20 -14.28
N LEU A 453 10.60 1.70 -15.28
CA LEU A 453 10.89 2.98 -15.91
C LEU A 453 10.79 4.13 -14.88
N GLY A 454 9.71 4.16 -14.09
CA GLY A 454 9.55 5.13 -13.01
C GLY A 454 10.68 5.06 -11.98
N ASP A 455 11.13 3.86 -11.61
CA ASP A 455 12.28 3.67 -10.72
C ASP A 455 13.58 4.29 -11.30
N ARG A 456 13.85 4.04 -12.59
CA ARG A 456 15.03 4.60 -13.26
C ARG A 456 15.04 6.13 -13.30
N LEU A 457 13.87 6.73 -13.47
CA LEU A 457 13.75 8.18 -13.60
C LEU A 457 13.70 8.90 -12.24
N ARG A 458 13.05 8.29 -11.23
CA ARG A 458 12.78 8.94 -9.93
C ARG A 458 13.66 8.42 -8.80
N GLN A 459 13.82 7.09 -8.67
CA GLN A 459 14.45 6.49 -7.49
C GLN A 459 15.94 6.19 -7.70
N LEU A 460 16.35 5.83 -8.91
CA LEU A 460 17.76 5.57 -9.20
C LEU A 460 18.65 6.79 -8.99
N PRO A 461 18.27 8.04 -9.34
CA PRO A 461 19.09 9.21 -9.04
C PRO A 461 19.42 9.37 -7.57
N ILE A 462 18.45 9.17 -6.67
CA ILE A 462 18.68 9.30 -5.22
C ILE A 462 19.56 8.16 -4.67
N ARG A 463 19.41 6.91 -5.19
CA ARG A 463 20.32 5.81 -4.83
C ARG A 463 21.76 6.11 -5.19
N ARG A 464 22.00 6.60 -6.41
CA ARG A 464 23.34 7.00 -6.87
C ARG A 464 23.88 8.19 -6.09
N MET A 465 23.01 9.15 -5.73
CA MET A 465 23.39 10.30 -4.91
C MET A 465 23.80 9.85 -3.50
N ALA A 466 23.10 8.88 -2.92
CA ALA A 466 23.47 8.28 -1.63
C ALA A 466 24.87 7.63 -1.70
N SER A 467 25.16 6.86 -2.76
CA SER A 467 26.49 6.27 -2.96
C SER A 467 27.58 7.35 -3.11
N LEU A 468 27.32 8.37 -3.93
CA LEU A 468 28.26 9.50 -4.10
C LEU A 468 28.49 10.26 -2.78
N ALA A 469 27.43 10.45 -1.98
CA ALA A 469 27.56 11.09 -0.67
C ALA A 469 28.47 10.30 0.27
N LEU A 470 28.30 8.96 0.33
CA LEU A 470 29.15 8.08 1.14
C LEU A 470 30.60 8.07 0.66
N GLU A 471 30.85 8.07 -0.66
CA GLU A 471 32.20 8.11 -1.25
C GLU A 471 32.94 9.42 -0.96
N GLN A 472 32.21 10.52 -0.94
CA GLN A 472 32.77 11.87 -0.77
C GLN A 472 32.82 12.32 0.69
N GLN A 473 32.09 11.67 1.59
CA GLN A 473 31.93 12.09 2.98
C GLN A 473 33.23 11.99 3.77
N ARG A 474 33.55 13.06 4.50
CA ARG A 474 34.68 13.09 5.44
C ARG A 474 34.25 12.49 6.78
N PRO A 475 35.20 12.00 7.59
CA PRO A 475 34.88 11.53 8.94
C PRO A 475 34.09 12.58 9.73
N GLN A 476 32.98 12.16 10.32
CA GLN A 476 32.08 13.00 11.15
C GLN A 476 31.39 14.17 10.40
N GLU A 477 31.49 14.26 9.08
CA GLU A 477 30.77 15.25 8.28
C GLU A 477 29.28 14.91 8.27
N PRO A 478 28.38 15.78 8.80
CA PRO A 478 26.96 15.52 8.80
C PRO A 478 26.38 15.55 7.39
N LEU A 479 25.29 14.81 7.18
CA LEU A 479 24.54 14.77 5.94
C LEU A 479 23.21 15.51 6.11
N ALA A 480 22.91 16.40 5.17
CA ALA A 480 21.64 17.10 5.08
C ALA A 480 20.98 16.88 3.71
N MET A 481 19.68 17.02 3.64
CA MET A 481 18.92 17.06 2.40
C MET A 481 17.98 18.26 2.41
N VAL A 482 18.01 19.03 1.31
CA VAL A 482 17.29 20.30 1.20
C VAL A 482 16.39 20.30 -0.04
N GLY A 483 15.22 20.87 0.07
CA GLY A 483 14.28 21.03 -1.03
C GLY A 483 13.32 19.85 -1.18
N ILE A 484 13.44 19.08 -2.26
CA ILE A 484 12.63 17.87 -2.47
C ILE A 484 13.15 16.75 -1.57
N LEU A 485 12.46 16.54 -0.46
CA LEU A 485 12.90 15.61 0.57
C LEU A 485 12.65 14.16 0.18
N LYS A 486 13.66 13.31 0.36
CA LYS A 486 13.63 11.88 0.04
C LYS A 486 14.08 11.04 1.26
N PRO A 487 13.15 10.50 2.03
CA PRO A 487 13.47 9.62 3.16
C PRO A 487 14.33 8.41 2.76
N SER A 488 14.32 8.02 1.49
CA SER A 488 15.20 6.97 0.96
C SER A 488 16.68 7.31 1.04
N LEU A 489 17.07 8.59 1.14
CA LEU A 489 18.47 8.99 1.36
C LEU A 489 18.98 8.42 2.71
N HIS A 490 18.21 8.58 3.80
CA HIS A 490 18.51 7.95 5.09
C HIS A 490 18.64 6.43 4.97
N TYR A 491 17.70 5.80 4.28
CA TYR A 491 17.70 4.34 4.11
C TYR A 491 18.97 3.83 3.39
N TYR A 492 19.40 4.49 2.29
CA TYR A 492 20.55 4.04 1.50
C TYR A 492 21.90 4.43 2.12
N THR A 493 21.97 5.54 2.84
CA THR A 493 23.21 5.96 3.51
C THR A 493 23.40 5.34 4.89
N GLN A 494 22.32 4.83 5.52
CA GLN A 494 22.30 4.36 6.91
C GLN A 494 22.77 5.42 7.91
N GLN A 495 22.62 6.69 7.58
CA GLN A 495 23.03 7.82 8.42
C GLN A 495 21.83 8.69 8.78
N VAL A 496 21.95 9.40 9.89
CA VAL A 496 20.98 10.45 10.24
C VAL A 496 21.13 11.59 9.23
N VAL A 497 20.03 11.95 8.59
CA VAL A 497 19.93 13.03 7.61
C VAL A 497 19.14 14.19 8.21
N VAL A 498 19.69 15.42 8.14
CA VAL A 498 18.98 16.64 8.50
C VAL A 498 18.15 17.09 7.31
N TYR A 499 16.84 16.97 7.40
CA TYR A 499 15.92 17.37 6.32
C TYR A 499 15.46 18.81 6.50
N GLU A 500 15.55 19.63 5.44
CA GLU A 500 15.10 21.01 5.44
C GLU A 500 14.35 21.36 4.15
N GLY A 501 13.27 22.14 4.29
CA GLY A 501 12.40 22.49 3.16
C GLY A 501 12.95 23.62 2.28
N VAL A 502 12.09 24.08 1.36
CA VAL A 502 12.39 25.14 0.39
C VAL A 502 12.25 26.56 0.93
N GLN A 503 11.82 26.72 2.18
CA GLN A 503 11.48 28.01 2.77
C GLN A 503 12.71 28.95 2.83
N PRO A 504 12.50 30.31 2.81
CA PRO A 504 13.61 31.29 2.86
C PRO A 504 14.50 31.18 4.09
N ASN A 505 13.98 30.71 5.21
CA ASN A 505 14.73 30.46 6.45
C ASN A 505 15.49 29.11 6.48
N GLY A 506 15.40 28.32 5.43
CA GLY A 506 16.08 27.01 5.33
C GLY A 506 17.57 27.02 5.69
N PRO A 507 18.41 27.94 5.17
CA PRO A 507 19.82 28.02 5.58
C PRO A 507 20.01 28.32 7.07
N LEU A 508 19.13 29.17 7.67
CA LEU A 508 19.15 29.49 9.09
C LEU A 508 18.79 28.25 9.92
N ASN A 509 17.73 27.58 9.53
CA ASN A 509 17.25 26.34 10.16
C ASN A 509 18.35 25.27 10.13
N LEU A 510 18.94 25.02 8.96
CA LEU A 510 20.01 24.04 8.82
C LEU A 510 21.20 24.38 9.71
N ASN A 511 21.65 25.64 9.72
CA ASN A 511 22.77 26.09 10.55
C ASN A 511 22.49 25.93 12.05
N ASP A 512 21.30 26.32 12.51
CA ASP A 512 20.90 26.23 13.91
C ASP A 512 20.70 24.77 14.37
N ARG A 513 20.08 23.93 13.55
CA ARG A 513 19.91 22.49 13.79
C ARG A 513 21.24 21.77 13.91
N LEU A 514 22.19 22.04 13.00
CA LEU A 514 23.53 21.45 13.06
C LEU A 514 24.31 21.86 14.32
N ALA A 515 23.98 22.99 14.95
CA ALA A 515 24.60 23.46 16.19
C ALA A 515 23.92 22.89 17.45
N LYS A 516 22.59 22.82 17.47
CA LYS A 516 21.76 22.55 18.66
C LYS A 516 21.20 21.14 18.71
N GLU A 517 20.83 20.56 17.57
CA GLU A 517 20.23 19.24 17.52
C GLU A 517 21.26 18.20 17.95
N GLN A 518 20.99 17.51 19.04
CA GLN A 518 21.82 16.39 19.48
C GLN A 518 21.83 15.31 18.39
N ARG A 519 23.00 14.74 18.10
CA ARG A 519 23.14 13.69 17.11
C ARG A 519 22.32 12.47 17.52
N ARG A 520 21.22 12.28 16.84
CA ARG A 520 20.27 11.19 17.12
C ARG A 520 20.96 9.83 16.98
N GLY A 521 20.96 9.07 18.06
CA GLY A 521 21.47 7.69 18.05
C GLY A 521 22.99 7.53 17.88
N GLN A 522 23.78 8.61 17.84
CA GLN A 522 25.24 8.55 17.85
C GLN A 522 25.74 8.93 19.25
N GLN A 523 26.65 8.12 19.81
CA GLN A 523 27.34 8.50 21.03
C GLN A 523 28.03 9.84 20.82
N PRO A 524 27.96 10.77 21.80
CA PRO A 524 28.66 12.03 21.70
C PRO A 524 30.16 11.76 21.58
N SER A 525 30.70 11.95 20.38
CA SER A 525 32.16 11.97 20.21
C SER A 525 32.67 13.31 20.64
N PRO A 526 33.65 13.41 21.52
CA PRO A 526 34.23 14.68 21.96
C PRO A 526 35.05 15.38 20.87
N ALA A 527 35.11 14.82 19.67
CA ALA A 527 35.84 15.43 18.56
C ALA A 527 35.10 16.66 18.03
N SER A 528 35.87 17.69 17.70
CA SER A 528 35.46 18.97 17.14
C SER A 528 34.33 18.83 16.09
N PRO A 529 33.30 19.69 16.11
CA PRO A 529 32.26 19.66 15.09
C PRO A 529 32.91 19.72 13.71
N GLY A 530 32.53 18.80 12.81
CA GLY A 530 33.07 18.75 11.45
C GLY A 530 33.07 20.15 10.80
N THR A 531 34.12 20.47 10.08
CA THR A 531 34.34 21.80 9.47
C THR A 531 33.40 22.09 8.32
N SER A 532 32.67 21.07 7.85
CA SER A 532 31.73 21.13 6.72
C SER A 532 30.50 20.26 6.94
N VAL A 533 29.49 20.42 6.11
CA VAL A 533 28.31 19.59 5.99
C VAL A 533 28.12 19.18 4.52
N LEU A 534 27.78 17.92 4.26
CA LEU A 534 27.30 17.48 2.96
C LEU A 534 25.83 17.80 2.81
N VAL A 535 25.46 18.46 1.71
CA VAL A 535 24.09 18.85 1.41
C VAL A 535 23.68 18.24 0.08
N VAL A 536 22.66 17.41 0.08
CA VAL A 536 21.97 16.97 -1.14
C VAL A 536 20.84 17.97 -1.38
N ILE A 537 20.88 18.67 -2.52
CA ILE A 537 19.90 19.70 -2.87
C ILE A 537 19.38 19.47 -4.28
N ASP A 538 18.08 19.71 -4.52
CA ASP A 538 17.57 19.68 -5.89
C ASP A 538 17.88 20.97 -6.66
N GLY A 539 18.04 20.86 -7.99
CA GLY A 539 18.46 21.97 -8.82
C GLY A 539 17.53 23.19 -8.78
N ASN A 540 16.22 23.00 -8.60
CA ASN A 540 15.30 24.12 -8.48
C ASN A 540 15.52 24.89 -7.17
N THR A 541 15.66 24.18 -6.07
CA THR A 541 15.97 24.76 -4.75
C THR A 541 17.34 25.43 -4.74
N ALA A 542 18.34 24.85 -5.41
CA ALA A 542 19.68 25.40 -5.55
C ALA A 542 19.71 26.81 -6.22
N THR A 543 18.72 27.08 -7.08
CA THR A 543 18.63 28.40 -7.76
C THR A 543 17.91 29.47 -6.94
N LEU A 544 17.26 29.12 -5.84
CA LEU A 544 16.55 30.06 -4.98
C LEU A 544 17.54 31.05 -4.34
N PRO A 545 17.20 32.35 -4.20
CA PRO A 545 18.13 33.38 -3.73
C PRO A 545 18.81 33.06 -2.40
N HIS A 546 18.10 32.45 -1.47
CA HIS A 546 18.57 32.09 -0.14
C HIS A 546 19.51 30.88 -0.11
N TRP A 547 19.44 29.98 -1.11
CA TRP A 547 20.37 28.85 -1.26
C TRP A 547 21.51 29.16 -2.24
N ARG A 548 21.24 29.88 -3.34
CA ARG A 548 22.22 30.23 -4.35
C ARG A 548 23.43 30.99 -3.78
N GLY A 549 23.20 31.80 -2.74
CA GLY A 549 24.25 32.58 -2.10
C GLY A 549 25.08 31.81 -1.06
N VAL A 550 24.73 30.59 -0.72
CA VAL A 550 25.48 29.75 0.23
C VAL A 550 26.83 29.38 -0.40
N PRO A 551 27.98 29.74 0.21
CA PRO A 551 29.28 29.31 -0.30
C PRO A 551 29.43 27.80 -0.22
N HIS A 552 29.68 27.13 -1.33
CA HIS A 552 29.79 25.68 -1.39
C HIS A 552 30.77 25.21 -2.48
N GLN A 553 31.26 23.98 -2.32
CA GLN A 553 31.94 23.20 -3.34
C GLN A 553 30.94 22.15 -3.87
N ARG A 554 30.61 22.23 -5.17
CA ARG A 554 29.80 21.19 -5.81
C ARG A 554 30.68 19.98 -6.10
N LEU A 555 30.30 18.84 -5.53
CA LEU A 555 31.03 17.56 -5.63
C LEU A 555 30.52 16.70 -6.79
N GLY A 556 29.24 16.85 -7.16
CA GLY A 556 28.64 16.11 -8.27
C GLY A 556 27.18 16.46 -8.50
N THR A 557 26.65 16.02 -9.65
CA THR A 557 25.24 16.19 -10.01
C THR A 557 24.70 14.86 -10.56
N ILE A 558 23.58 14.40 -10.06
CA ILE A 558 22.93 13.16 -10.50
C ILE A 558 21.42 13.40 -10.65
N GLY A 559 20.93 13.37 -11.88
CA GLY A 559 19.53 13.69 -12.19
C GLY A 559 19.18 15.11 -11.78
N LEU A 560 18.21 15.25 -10.89
CA LEU A 560 17.78 16.55 -10.35
C LEU A 560 18.60 17.03 -9.15
N TYR A 561 19.47 16.18 -8.58
CA TYR A 561 20.14 16.46 -7.32
C TYR A 561 21.61 16.85 -7.54
N GLU A 562 22.07 17.82 -6.74
CA GLU A 562 23.45 18.19 -6.58
C GLU A 562 23.95 17.79 -5.19
N LEU A 563 25.21 17.40 -5.09
CA LEU A 563 25.92 17.19 -3.83
C LEU A 563 26.85 18.37 -3.59
N TRP A 564 26.59 19.10 -2.53
CA TRP A 564 27.38 20.23 -2.10
C TRP A 564 28.16 19.91 -0.82
N ARG A 565 29.41 20.39 -0.74
CA ARG A 565 30.14 20.52 0.52
C ARG A 565 30.10 21.96 0.95
N VAL A 566 29.46 22.25 2.07
CA VAL A 566 29.26 23.57 2.61
C VAL A 566 30.12 23.72 3.88
N PRO A 567 31.11 24.67 3.88
CA PRO A 567 31.87 24.95 5.11
C PRO A 567 30.95 25.51 6.21
N ARG A 568 31.02 24.95 7.44
CA ARG A 568 30.18 25.35 8.57
C ARG A 568 30.33 26.87 8.89
N PRO A 569 31.55 27.46 8.90
CA PRO A 569 31.70 28.90 9.12
C PRO A 569 31.01 29.73 8.05
N ALA A 570 31.10 29.33 6.78
CA ALA A 570 30.46 30.03 5.66
C ALA A 570 28.93 29.95 5.73
N LEU A 571 28.38 28.78 6.08
CA LEU A 571 26.93 28.62 6.32
C LEU A 571 26.46 29.52 7.47
N SER A 572 27.23 29.58 8.57
CA SER A 572 26.90 30.42 9.72
C SER A 572 26.91 31.90 9.37
N GLN A 573 27.94 32.36 8.62
CA GLN A 573 28.01 33.75 8.18
C GLN A 573 26.87 34.12 7.24
N TRP A 574 26.59 33.25 6.23
CA TRP A 574 25.49 33.46 5.29
C TRP A 574 24.13 33.50 6.01
N SER A 575 23.90 32.62 7.02
CA SER A 575 22.70 32.63 7.83
C SER A 575 22.51 33.91 8.60
N LYS A 576 23.58 34.51 9.18
CA LYS A 576 23.55 35.81 9.84
C LYS A 576 23.20 36.92 8.87
N ASP A 577 23.90 36.98 7.74
CA ASP A 577 23.65 37.98 6.71
C ASP A 577 22.21 37.92 6.18
N LEU A 578 21.65 36.71 6.02
CA LEU A 578 20.29 36.51 5.56
C LEU A 578 19.26 36.93 6.65
N ALA A 579 19.54 36.62 7.91
CA ALA A 579 18.73 37.06 9.04
C ALA A 579 18.64 38.59 9.13
N GLU A 580 19.79 39.27 9.01
CA GLU A 580 19.86 40.73 9.05
C GLU A 580 19.16 41.40 7.87
N ARG A 581 19.38 40.87 6.64
CA ARG A 581 18.80 41.47 5.41
C ARG A 581 17.30 41.26 5.28
N ALA A 582 16.82 40.09 5.65
CA ALA A 582 15.43 39.68 5.42
C ALA A 582 14.58 39.67 6.70
N GLY A 583 15.15 39.98 7.87
CA GLY A 583 14.45 39.91 9.16
C GLY A 583 14.00 38.51 9.52
N LEU A 584 14.71 37.45 9.05
CA LEU A 584 14.35 36.06 9.24
C LEU A 584 14.99 35.51 10.53
N ALA A 585 14.30 34.57 11.15
CA ALA A 585 14.81 33.81 12.29
C ALA A 585 14.63 32.29 12.03
N PRO A 586 15.42 31.45 12.68
CA PRO A 586 15.17 30.02 12.67
C PRO A 586 13.77 29.71 13.23
N ASP A 587 13.00 28.93 12.52
CA ASP A 587 11.62 28.52 12.91
C ASP A 587 11.44 26.99 12.87
N TRP A 588 12.55 26.24 12.76
CA TRP A 588 12.50 24.81 12.76
C TRP A 588 11.91 24.28 14.07
N GLN A 589 11.16 23.21 13.95
CA GLN A 589 10.60 22.53 15.12
C GLN A 589 11.43 21.29 15.41
N GLU A 590 11.57 21.00 16.70
CA GLU A 590 12.27 19.79 17.12
C GLU A 590 11.68 18.58 16.41
N PRO A 591 12.52 17.72 15.81
CA PRO A 591 12.04 16.54 15.11
C PRO A 591 11.22 15.65 16.04
N ARG A 592 10.09 15.19 15.53
CA ARG A 592 9.17 14.32 16.25
C ARG A 592 8.97 13.02 15.45
N PRO A 593 8.38 11.98 16.07
CA PRO A 593 8.07 10.73 15.37
C PRO A 593 7.22 10.89 14.09
N GLU A 594 6.49 11.99 13.96
CA GLU A 594 5.61 12.27 12.81
C GLU A 594 6.31 13.06 11.70
N ARG A 595 7.46 13.70 11.98
CA ARG A 595 8.21 14.52 11.02
C ARG A 595 9.70 14.58 11.35
N TYR A 596 10.50 14.68 10.33
CA TYR A 596 11.97 14.64 10.37
C TYR A 596 12.57 16.00 10.07
#